data_13d141e9fcca0699631c0ef93f404d31
#
_entry.id   13d141e9fcca0699631c0ef93f404d31
#
_cell.length_a   1.000
_cell.length_b   1.000
_cell.length_c   1.000
_cell.angle_alpha   90.00
_cell.angle_beta   90.00
_cell.angle_gamma   90.00
#
_symmetry.space_group_name_H-M   'P 1'
#
loop_
_entity.id
_entity.type
_entity.pdbx_description
1 polymer ?
#
loop_
_entity_poly.entity_id
_entity_poly.type
_entity_poly.pdbx_seq_one_letter_code
_entity_poly.pdbx_strand_id
1 'polypeptide(L)'
;MKAIELIQSNVPPVRINEPIEKALNWMDEFKLNHIPVVNNTEYVGLLSDEMVYDYNNLSDSISKINFIGNQHFVLENTHFFQVVSFLSKFKLTIVPVCDDQKNYKGSISGKKLLDIFCGQSG
;
A
#
# COMPACT_ATOMS: atom_id res chain seq x y z
N MET A 1 -5.88 8.07 -17.60
CA MET A 1 -5.24 6.82 -17.14
C MET A 1 -6.00 6.25 -15.96
N LYS A 2 -6.13 4.95 -15.95
CA LYS A 2 -6.76 4.22 -14.84
C LYS A 2 -5.69 3.68 -13.89
N ALA A 3 -6.11 3.39 -12.65
CA ALA A 3 -5.20 2.90 -11.61
C ALA A 3 -4.40 1.68 -12.06
N ILE A 4 -5.01 0.74 -12.75
CA ILE A 4 -4.32 -0.48 -13.21
C ILE A 4 -3.11 -0.16 -14.10
N GLU A 5 -3.15 0.93 -14.84
CA GLU A 5 -2.08 1.34 -15.75
C GLU A 5 -0.90 2.01 -15.00
N LEU A 6 -1.12 2.38 -13.74
CA LEU A 6 -0.15 3.11 -12.94
C LEU A 6 0.61 2.21 -11.97
N ILE A 7 0.25 0.94 -11.90
CA ILE A 7 0.84 -0.01 -10.94
C ILE A 7 2.32 -0.18 -11.22
N GLN A 8 3.08 -0.22 -10.12
CA GLN A 8 4.50 -0.59 -10.13
C GLN A 8 4.69 -1.90 -9.40
N SER A 9 5.48 -2.79 -9.98
CA SER A 9 5.70 -4.13 -9.44
C SER A 9 6.91 -4.25 -8.54
N ASN A 10 7.61 -3.15 -8.26
CA ASN A 10 8.84 -3.20 -7.47
C ASN A 10 8.62 -3.20 -5.96
N VAL A 11 7.37 -3.04 -5.50
CA VAL A 11 7.06 -3.11 -4.08
C VAL A 11 6.16 -4.32 -3.84
N PRO A 12 6.70 -5.43 -3.34
CA PRO A 12 5.89 -6.62 -3.08
C PRO A 12 5.04 -6.44 -1.83
N PRO A 13 3.87 -7.07 -1.76
CA PRO A 13 3.09 -7.08 -0.53
C PRO A 13 3.69 -8.05 0.48
N VAL A 14 3.41 -7.83 1.77
CA VAL A 14 3.72 -8.82 2.80
C VAL A 14 2.50 -9.67 3.07
N ARG A 15 2.74 -10.91 3.49
CA ARG A 15 1.67 -11.83 3.82
C ARG A 15 1.28 -11.68 5.28
N ILE A 16 0.00 -11.91 5.56
CA ILE A 16 -0.54 -11.73 6.91
C ILE A 16 0.12 -12.64 7.95
N ASN A 17 0.66 -13.78 7.54
CA ASN A 17 1.32 -14.72 8.45
C ASN A 17 2.82 -14.48 8.63
N GLU A 18 3.37 -13.46 7.97
CA GLU A 18 4.77 -13.12 8.12
C GLU A 18 5.01 -12.26 9.36
N PRO A 19 6.27 -12.21 9.87
CA PRO A 19 6.53 -11.39 11.05
C PRO A 19 6.51 -9.89 10.74
N ILE A 20 6.13 -9.11 11.74
CA ILE A 20 6.04 -7.65 11.63
C ILE A 20 7.38 -7.05 11.20
N GLU A 21 8.50 -7.58 11.70
CA GLU A 21 9.84 -7.05 11.37
C GLU A 21 10.13 -7.11 9.87
N LYS A 22 9.57 -8.09 9.15
CA LYS A 22 9.76 -8.17 7.70
C LYS A 22 9.13 -6.99 7.01
N ALA A 23 7.93 -6.61 7.44
CA ALA A 23 7.25 -5.44 6.88
C ALA A 23 8.04 -4.16 7.12
N LEU A 24 8.58 -4.00 8.33
CA LEU A 24 9.39 -2.83 8.68
C LEU A 24 10.68 -2.78 7.85
N ASN A 25 11.32 -3.93 7.65
CA ASN A 25 12.55 -3.99 6.84
C ASN A 25 12.27 -3.58 5.39
N TRP A 26 11.14 -4.02 4.83
CA TRP A 26 10.76 -3.66 3.47
C TRP A 26 10.38 -2.19 3.35
N MET A 27 9.68 -1.64 4.34
CA MET A 27 9.39 -0.21 4.36
C MET A 27 10.68 0.61 4.34
N ASP A 28 11.69 0.20 5.11
CA ASP A 28 12.98 0.86 5.11
C ASP A 28 13.69 0.72 3.78
N GLU A 29 13.72 -0.49 3.23
CA GLU A 29 14.40 -0.75 1.96
C GLU A 29 13.81 0.04 0.80
N PHE A 30 12.48 0.12 0.72
CA PHE A 30 11.78 0.81 -0.35
C PHE A 30 11.48 2.28 -0.04
N LYS A 31 11.93 2.77 1.12
CA LYS A 31 11.72 4.16 1.55
C LYS A 31 10.23 4.52 1.62
N LEU A 32 9.45 3.64 2.21
CA LEU A 32 8.01 3.80 2.37
C LEU A 32 7.63 3.81 3.84
N ASN A 33 6.52 4.47 4.17
CA ASN A 33 5.94 4.43 5.51
C ASN A 33 4.75 3.49 5.58
N HIS A 34 4.40 2.87 4.45
CA HIS A 34 3.25 1.98 4.34
C HIS A 34 3.63 0.78 3.48
N ILE A 35 3.03 -0.38 3.77
CA ILE A 35 3.21 -1.56 2.93
C ILE A 35 1.90 -2.35 2.90
N PRO A 36 1.47 -2.85 1.72
CA PRO A 36 0.23 -3.62 1.63
C PRO A 36 0.39 -5.00 2.23
N VAL A 37 -0.68 -5.47 2.86
CA VAL A 37 -0.75 -6.78 3.50
C VAL A 37 -1.83 -7.60 2.79
N VAL A 38 -1.49 -8.84 2.43
CA VAL A 38 -2.40 -9.74 1.73
C VAL A 38 -2.55 -11.05 2.48
N ASN A 39 -3.70 -11.70 2.26
CA ASN A 39 -3.94 -13.08 2.67
C ASN A 39 -4.21 -13.86 1.40
N ASN A 40 -3.21 -14.61 0.92
CA ASN A 40 -3.22 -15.19 -0.42
C ASN A 40 -3.37 -14.09 -1.47
N THR A 41 -4.50 -14.02 -2.18
CA THR A 41 -4.77 -12.99 -3.17
C THR A 41 -5.58 -11.83 -2.62
N GLU A 42 -6.20 -11.99 -1.46
CA GLU A 42 -7.08 -10.98 -0.89
C GLU A 42 -6.28 -9.88 -0.19
N TYR A 43 -6.63 -8.64 -0.49
CA TYR A 43 -6.07 -7.49 0.20
C TYR A 43 -6.65 -7.38 1.62
N VAL A 44 -5.77 -7.31 2.62
CA VAL A 44 -6.18 -7.23 4.03
C VAL A 44 -6.18 -5.79 4.52
N GLY A 45 -5.14 -5.05 4.22
CA GLY A 45 -5.01 -3.69 4.70
C GLY A 45 -3.64 -3.11 4.41
N LEU A 46 -3.44 -1.87 4.80
CA LEU A 46 -2.20 -1.12 4.61
C LEU A 46 -1.53 -0.94 5.97
N LEU A 47 -0.39 -1.60 6.14
CA LEU A 47 0.38 -1.50 7.38
C LEU A 47 1.27 -0.27 7.32
N SER A 48 1.20 0.57 8.34
CA SER A 48 2.10 1.72 8.48
C SER A 48 3.08 1.50 9.62
N ASP A 49 4.21 2.21 9.57
CA ASP A 49 5.20 2.15 10.64
C ASP A 49 4.61 2.67 11.96
N GLU A 50 3.68 3.63 11.90
CA GLU A 50 3.03 4.15 13.10
C GLU A 50 2.21 3.10 13.83
N MET A 51 1.59 2.17 13.09
CA MET A 51 0.75 1.12 13.68
C MET A 51 1.53 0.17 14.57
N VAL A 52 2.84 0.05 14.34
CA VAL A 52 3.70 -0.89 15.06
C VAL A 52 4.81 -0.20 15.85
N TYR A 53 4.74 1.11 15.94
CA TYR A 53 5.79 1.91 16.61
C TYR A 53 6.01 1.45 18.06
N ASP A 54 4.93 1.19 18.79
CA ASP A 54 4.99 0.76 20.18
C ASP A 54 4.82 -0.74 20.36
N TYR A 55 4.91 -1.50 19.28
CA TYR A 55 4.69 -2.95 19.34
C TYR A 55 5.92 -3.63 19.94
N ASN A 56 5.69 -4.42 21.01
CA ASN A 56 6.80 -4.96 21.81
C ASN A 56 7.52 -6.14 21.17
N ASN A 57 6.82 -6.93 20.36
CA ASN A 57 7.39 -8.15 19.80
C ASN A 57 7.25 -8.16 18.28
N LEU A 58 8.30 -7.73 17.59
CA LEU A 58 8.32 -7.66 16.13
C LEU A 58 8.41 -9.03 15.45
N SER A 59 8.64 -10.09 16.22
CA SER A 59 8.61 -11.45 15.70
C SER A 59 7.18 -11.99 15.56
N ASP A 60 6.21 -11.31 16.16
CA ASP A 60 4.81 -11.69 16.05
C ASP A 60 4.32 -11.60 14.61
N SER A 61 3.33 -12.44 14.29
CA SER A 61 2.68 -12.43 12.99
C SER A 61 1.91 -11.13 12.77
N ILE A 62 1.94 -10.64 11.54
CA ILE A 62 1.18 -9.46 11.12
C ILE A 62 -0.32 -9.68 11.36
N SER A 63 -0.79 -10.93 11.38
CA SER A 63 -2.19 -11.27 11.64
C SER A 63 -2.71 -10.78 12.99
N LYS A 64 -1.82 -10.47 13.93
CA LYS A 64 -2.19 -9.94 15.24
C LYS A 64 -2.54 -8.46 15.22
N ILE A 65 -2.27 -7.78 14.11
CA ILE A 65 -2.52 -6.36 13.96
C ILE A 65 -3.96 -6.16 13.50
N ASN A 66 -4.63 -5.16 14.08
CA ASN A 66 -5.98 -4.78 13.68
C ASN A 66 -5.92 -3.76 12.55
N PHE A 67 -6.46 -4.14 11.38
CA PHE A 67 -6.46 -3.27 10.20
C PHE A 67 -7.76 -2.49 10.02
N ILE A 68 -8.68 -2.55 10.97
CA ILE A 68 -9.92 -1.77 10.89
C ILE A 68 -9.56 -0.29 10.77
N GLY A 69 -10.11 0.38 9.75
CA GLY A 69 -9.79 1.77 9.44
C GLY A 69 -8.53 1.98 8.62
N ASN A 70 -7.79 0.91 8.34
CA ASN A 70 -6.54 0.97 7.57
C ASN A 70 -6.60 0.08 6.33
N GLN A 71 -7.78 -0.05 5.73
CA GLN A 71 -7.99 -0.86 4.53
C GLN A 71 -8.14 0.03 3.30
N HIS A 72 -7.18 0.94 3.14
CA HIS A 72 -7.19 1.90 2.02
C HIS A 72 -6.78 1.21 0.72
N PHE A 73 -7.60 1.34 -0.29
CA PHE A 73 -7.27 0.87 -1.63
C PHE A 73 -8.15 1.59 -2.66
N VAL A 74 -7.75 1.53 -3.91
CA VAL A 74 -8.56 1.99 -5.03
C VAL A 74 -8.86 0.82 -5.96
N LEU A 75 -9.94 0.91 -6.71
CA LEU A 75 -10.27 -0.10 -7.71
C LEU A 75 -9.42 0.10 -8.96
N GLU A 76 -9.18 -0.99 -9.70
CA GLU A 76 -8.30 -0.98 -10.86
C GLU A 76 -8.74 -0.02 -11.97
N ASN A 77 -10.03 0.29 -12.04
CA ASN A 77 -10.58 1.23 -13.05
C ASN A 77 -10.72 2.67 -12.51
N THR A 78 -10.20 2.97 -11.32
CA THR A 78 -10.24 4.31 -10.76
C THR A 78 -9.41 5.26 -11.60
N HIS A 79 -9.97 6.44 -11.91
CA HIS A 79 -9.31 7.44 -12.73
C HIS A 79 -8.11 8.06 -12.01
N PHE A 80 -7.10 8.47 -12.79
CA PHE A 80 -5.86 9.07 -12.29
C PHE A 80 -6.08 10.17 -11.25
N PHE A 81 -6.98 11.11 -11.54
CA PHE A 81 -7.22 12.22 -10.60
C PHE A 81 -7.81 11.76 -9.27
N GLN A 82 -8.62 10.72 -9.31
CA GLN A 82 -9.18 10.16 -8.08
C GLN A 82 -8.12 9.45 -7.26
N VAL A 83 -7.15 8.80 -7.92
CA VAL A 83 -6.02 8.17 -7.25
C VAL A 83 -5.16 9.22 -6.55
N VAL A 84 -4.87 10.34 -7.23
CA VAL A 84 -4.11 11.45 -6.64
C VAL A 84 -4.82 12.01 -5.42
N SER A 85 -6.14 12.24 -5.53
CA SER A 85 -6.95 12.74 -4.41
C SER A 85 -6.93 11.79 -3.23
N PHE A 86 -7.03 10.50 -3.50
CA PHE A 86 -7.02 9.45 -2.48
C PHE A 86 -5.69 9.45 -1.72
N LEU A 87 -4.59 9.49 -2.45
CA LEU A 87 -3.25 9.51 -1.88
C LEU A 87 -3.06 10.73 -0.98
N SER A 88 -3.50 11.89 -1.44
CA SER A 88 -3.38 13.15 -0.70
C SER A 88 -4.27 13.15 0.54
N LYS A 89 -5.52 12.69 0.41
CA LYS A 89 -6.49 12.69 1.51
C LYS A 89 -6.00 11.86 2.70
N PHE A 90 -5.44 10.69 2.43
CA PHE A 90 -5.01 9.78 3.48
C PHE A 90 -3.50 9.85 3.75
N LYS A 91 -2.79 10.76 3.08
CA LYS A 91 -1.34 10.99 3.26
C LYS A 91 -0.53 9.69 3.10
N LEU A 92 -0.82 8.97 2.03
CA LEU A 92 -0.20 7.67 1.78
C LEU A 92 1.10 7.83 1.00
N THR A 93 2.05 6.92 1.23
CA THR A 93 3.26 6.81 0.41
C THR A 93 3.07 5.83 -0.74
N ILE A 94 2.04 5.01 -0.65
CA ILE A 94 1.72 3.99 -1.64
C ILE A 94 0.20 3.78 -1.64
N VAL A 95 -0.36 3.52 -2.82
CA VAL A 95 -1.80 3.26 -2.98
C VAL A 95 -2.00 1.84 -3.49
N PRO A 96 -2.59 0.96 -2.68
CA PRO A 96 -2.93 -0.38 -3.15
C PRO A 96 -4.07 -0.34 -4.16
N VAL A 97 -4.00 -1.24 -5.15
CA VAL A 97 -5.02 -1.37 -6.20
C VAL A 97 -5.60 -2.77 -6.14
N CYS A 98 -6.92 -2.85 -6.09
CA CYS A 98 -7.65 -4.12 -6.04
C CYS A 98 -8.67 -4.20 -7.15
N ASP A 99 -9.11 -5.43 -7.46
CA ASP A 99 -10.28 -5.62 -8.31
C ASP A 99 -11.57 -5.50 -7.47
N ASP A 100 -12.72 -5.70 -8.10
CA ASP A 100 -14.02 -5.56 -7.43
C ASP A 100 -14.30 -6.67 -6.41
N GLN A 101 -13.49 -7.72 -6.40
CA GLN A 101 -13.55 -8.79 -5.41
C GLN A 101 -12.51 -8.64 -4.31
N LYS A 102 -11.85 -7.48 -4.26
CA LYS A 102 -10.81 -7.15 -3.29
C LYS A 102 -9.55 -7.99 -3.41
N ASN A 103 -9.30 -8.54 -4.61
CA ASN A 103 -8.03 -9.19 -4.88
C ASN A 103 -6.97 -8.13 -5.16
N TYR A 104 -5.82 -8.28 -4.52
CA TYR A 104 -4.71 -7.34 -4.67
C TYR A 104 -4.10 -7.46 -6.07
N LYS A 105 -4.02 -6.34 -6.78
CA LYS A 105 -3.46 -6.28 -8.13
C LYS A 105 -2.08 -5.66 -8.18
N GLY A 106 -1.72 -4.89 -7.19
CA GLY A 106 -0.45 -4.18 -7.15
C GLY A 106 -0.62 -2.87 -6.43
N SER A 107 0.43 -2.06 -6.44
CA SER A 107 0.40 -0.77 -5.77
C SER A 107 0.97 0.32 -6.65
N ILE A 108 0.55 1.55 -6.38
CA ILE A 108 1.03 2.75 -7.07
C ILE A 108 1.88 3.53 -6.09
N SER A 109 3.13 3.81 -6.48
CA SER A 109 4.03 4.64 -5.68
C SER A 109 3.57 6.10 -5.73
N GLY A 110 3.43 6.73 -4.55
CA GLY A 110 3.10 8.14 -4.49
C GLY A 110 4.13 9.01 -5.18
N LYS A 111 5.41 8.64 -5.07
CA LYS A 111 6.48 9.38 -5.74
C LYS A 111 6.32 9.31 -7.26
N LYS A 112 6.05 8.14 -7.81
CA LYS A 112 5.84 8.01 -9.25
C LYS A 112 4.60 8.78 -9.71
N LEU A 113 3.55 8.75 -8.91
CA LEU A 113 2.33 9.47 -9.24
C LEU A 113 2.58 10.97 -9.33
N LEU A 114 3.38 11.50 -8.39
CA LEU A 114 3.78 12.89 -8.41
C LEU A 114 4.68 13.20 -9.61
N ASP A 115 5.58 12.31 -9.96
CA ASP A 115 6.46 12.47 -11.12
C ASP A 115 5.64 12.55 -12.42
N ILE A 116 4.63 11.71 -12.57
CA ILE A 116 3.73 11.73 -13.71
C ILE A 116 2.97 13.05 -13.74
N PHE A 117 2.41 13.46 -12.60
CA PHE A 117 1.62 14.67 -12.48
C PHE A 117 2.45 15.92 -12.81
N CYS A 118 3.68 16.00 -12.29
CA CYS A 118 4.56 17.13 -12.52
C CYS A 118 5.24 17.06 -13.89
N GLY A 119 5.56 15.87 -14.35
CA GLY A 119 6.25 15.66 -15.62
C GLY A 119 5.44 16.06 -16.84
N GLN A 120 4.13 16.08 -16.72
CA GLN A 120 3.25 16.48 -17.82
C GLN A 120 3.26 17.99 -18.06
N SER A 121 3.81 18.75 -17.15
CA SER A 121 3.95 20.18 -17.30
C SER A 121 5.19 20.57 -18.07
N GLY A 122 6.09 19.60 -18.31
CA GLY A 122 7.34 19.85 -18.99
C GLY A 122 7.35 19.48 -20.48
#